data_4dbd59f6b1fb8bf10c08f7e325feeb44
#
_entry.id   4dbd59f6b1fb8bf10c08f7e325feeb44
#
_cell.length_a   1.000
_cell.length_b   1.000
_cell.length_c   1.000
_cell.angle_alpha   90.00
_cell.angle_beta   90.00
_cell.angle_gamma   90.00
#
_symmetry.space_group_name_H-M   'P 1'
#
loop_
_entity.id
_entity.type
_entity.pdbx_description
1 polymer ?
#
loop_
_entity_poly.entity_id
_entity_poly.type
_entity_poly.pdbx_seq_one_letter_code
_entity_poly.pdbx_strand_id
1 'polypeptide(L)'
;MENTRGLDPFVIASTGAGLALATFRRCFLARNKLVNTPEGGYLRGRRASAESARYIRMYELMNPGVHVQSAQWSVGEAHVDDTGYRLDGLHVRSPPQRNVAIEYMGCYYHGCPKCYPNERQRHLAGGRTAEELYEQTQRRLWELEHTHGLELHVIWGCELKKNLRTNPMLRQHYNDAFVPRPLDPREDALRGGRTEPFTLQHVCTQNEEIILIDIVSLYPYVMKAFEFPVWHYDAWDGEMFRGYMNTFVGMKVQASGWPAGCENEQQRAEYIVDFERVEGFRLAREKIGNNPGLRMVAKLLANSLWGKFAQRVGRTEVRYTRTPAEFHSLLEDHTVEVIDFHHVSPYMDRVVVKTKAEFALAPQTNCLPIAIFVTSYARLHLYRYIEQVGQLGHKILYCDTDSIYYVAKNGRRLVPEGEALGQMKREHTDRRIFEFISGGPKNYGFRHCDRLTRADEKAELKIYIPIKRIRIIAPHYVKGRVRPGMETLPFGYRNGFTRANTQQQQQQPQINEMHGRNVNEGDDAAFRDLPGCSHWQPTHYRNRYNNNQ
;
A
#
# COMPACT_ATOMS: atom_id res chain seq x y z
N MET A 1 22.57 8.71 -24.13
CA MET A 1 23.74 8.58 -23.24
C MET A 1 24.17 9.90 -22.60
N GLU A 2 24.08 11.04 -23.25
CA GLU A 2 24.42 12.34 -22.63
C GLU A 2 23.69 12.60 -21.32
N ASN A 3 22.36 12.34 -21.25
CA ASN A 3 21.55 12.56 -20.05
C ASN A 3 21.75 11.52 -18.94
N THR A 4 22.50 10.45 -19.17
CA THR A 4 22.80 9.39 -18.21
C THR A 4 24.26 9.42 -17.72
N ARG A 5 25.02 10.45 -18.06
CA ARG A 5 26.46 10.58 -17.73
C ARG A 5 27.25 9.31 -18.04
N GLY A 6 27.01 8.73 -19.22
CA GLY A 6 27.72 7.53 -19.68
C GLY A 6 27.27 6.22 -19.04
N LEU A 7 26.09 6.17 -18.41
CA LEU A 7 25.51 4.91 -17.95
C LEU A 7 25.06 4.07 -19.15
N ASP A 8 25.59 2.86 -19.28
CA ASP A 8 25.08 1.89 -20.25
C ASP A 8 23.83 1.21 -19.68
N PRO A 9 22.65 1.43 -20.27
CA PRO A 9 21.39 0.89 -19.76
C PRO A 9 21.36 -0.65 -19.78
N PHE A 10 22.08 -1.28 -20.69
CA PHE A 10 22.10 -2.74 -20.83
C PHE A 10 23.00 -3.44 -19.79
N VAL A 11 23.97 -2.70 -19.24
CA VAL A 11 24.87 -3.20 -18.18
C VAL A 11 24.30 -2.94 -16.80
N ILE A 12 23.62 -1.80 -16.60
CA ILE A 12 23.27 -1.30 -15.26
C ILE A 12 21.95 -1.86 -14.75
N ALA A 13 21.01 -2.12 -15.64
CA ALA A 13 19.66 -2.51 -15.21
C ALA A 13 18.97 -3.43 -16.22
N SER A 14 18.42 -4.51 -15.71
CA SER A 14 17.58 -5.43 -16.48
C SER A 14 16.15 -4.91 -16.74
N THR A 15 15.76 -3.79 -16.12
CA THR A 15 14.41 -3.22 -16.23
C THR A 15 14.44 -1.70 -16.33
N GLY A 16 13.46 -1.11 -17.03
CA GLY A 16 13.33 0.34 -17.14
C GLY A 16 13.22 1.05 -15.79
N ALA A 17 12.54 0.45 -14.80
CA ALA A 17 12.47 0.98 -13.45
C ALA A 17 13.82 0.93 -12.72
N GLY A 18 14.62 -0.12 -12.95
CA GLY A 18 16.00 -0.20 -12.45
C GLY A 18 16.88 0.87 -13.05
N LEU A 19 16.76 1.11 -14.36
CA LEU A 19 17.46 2.18 -15.06
C LEU A 19 17.05 3.57 -14.53
N ALA A 20 15.76 3.80 -14.30
CA ALA A 20 15.25 5.04 -13.72
C ALA A 20 15.94 5.35 -12.38
N LEU A 21 15.99 4.38 -11.48
CA LEU A 21 16.62 4.53 -10.17
C LEU A 21 18.15 4.74 -10.28
N ALA A 22 18.84 3.96 -11.11
CA ALA A 22 20.28 4.09 -11.32
C ALA A 22 20.63 5.50 -11.88
N THR A 23 19.86 5.98 -12.85
CA THR A 23 20.02 7.32 -13.43
C THR A 23 19.74 8.40 -12.38
N PHE A 24 18.64 8.29 -11.63
CA PHE A 24 18.31 9.23 -10.56
C PHE A 24 19.44 9.33 -9.53
N ARG A 25 19.89 8.19 -9.00
CA ARG A 25 20.96 8.15 -7.98
C ARG A 25 22.26 8.75 -8.45
N ARG A 26 22.67 8.46 -9.69
CA ARG A 26 23.98 8.86 -10.20
C ARG A 26 24.01 10.31 -10.69
N CYS A 27 22.93 10.78 -11.27
CA CYS A 27 22.91 12.06 -11.99
C CYS A 27 22.20 13.19 -11.23
N PHE A 28 21.26 12.88 -10.35
CA PHE A 28 20.37 13.86 -9.76
C PHE A 28 20.36 13.86 -8.23
N LEU A 29 20.61 12.71 -7.60
CA LEU A 29 20.52 12.60 -6.15
C LEU A 29 21.81 13.12 -5.48
N ALA A 30 21.66 14.10 -4.59
CA ALA A 30 22.74 14.53 -3.72
C ALA A 30 23.02 13.47 -2.63
N ARG A 31 24.26 13.49 -2.07
CA ARG A 31 24.63 12.59 -0.98
C ARG A 31 23.76 12.79 0.25
N ASN A 32 23.48 11.72 0.98
CA ASN A 32 22.75 11.71 2.25
C ASN A 32 21.33 12.30 2.21
N LYS A 33 20.66 12.27 1.06
CA LYS A 33 19.27 12.76 0.93
C LYS A 33 18.21 11.67 1.12
N LEU A 34 18.53 10.39 0.94
CA LEU A 34 17.56 9.31 1.12
C LEU A 34 17.56 8.80 2.55
N VAL A 35 16.38 8.65 3.12
CA VAL A 35 16.16 7.93 4.38
C VAL A 35 16.06 6.44 4.05
N ASN A 36 17.11 5.69 4.35
CA ASN A 36 17.11 4.26 4.14
C ASN A 36 16.15 3.56 5.11
N THR A 37 15.47 2.54 4.63
CA THR A 37 14.75 1.62 5.53
C THR A 37 15.77 1.03 6.51
N PRO A 38 15.50 1.05 7.82
CA PRO A 38 16.39 0.45 8.80
C PRO A 38 16.70 -1.01 8.45
N GLU A 39 17.91 -1.46 8.76
CA GLU A 39 18.31 -2.84 8.57
C GLU A 39 17.36 -3.76 9.33
N GLY A 40 16.73 -4.71 8.62
CA GLY A 40 15.68 -5.58 9.18
C GLY A 40 14.29 -4.98 9.24
N GLY A 41 14.05 -3.78 8.66
CA GLY A 41 12.74 -3.13 8.59
C GLY A 41 12.40 -2.30 9.82
N TYR A 42 11.23 -1.67 9.79
CA TYR A 42 10.78 -0.74 10.84
C TYR A 42 10.33 -1.41 12.14
N LEU A 43 10.04 -2.71 12.10
CA LEU A 43 9.58 -3.48 13.26
C LEU A 43 10.69 -4.33 13.90
N ARG A 44 11.90 -4.33 13.33
CA ARG A 44 13.03 -5.06 13.87
C ARG A 44 13.47 -4.43 15.19
N GLY A 45 13.38 -5.21 16.25
CA GLY A 45 13.73 -4.76 17.61
C GLY A 45 12.54 -4.63 18.55
N ARG A 46 11.30 -4.59 18.07
CA ARG A 46 10.11 -4.65 18.91
C ARG A 46 9.75 -6.11 19.16
N ARG A 47 10.32 -6.70 20.22
CA ARG A 47 10.06 -8.11 20.60
C ARG A 47 8.95 -8.24 21.64
N ALA A 48 8.41 -7.14 22.15
CA ALA A 48 7.35 -7.17 23.13
C ALA A 48 6.10 -7.86 22.56
N SER A 49 5.54 -8.78 23.31
CA SER A 49 4.29 -9.43 22.96
C SER A 49 3.12 -8.45 23.11
N ALA A 50 2.06 -8.62 22.30
CA ALA A 50 0.84 -7.81 22.44
C ALA A 50 0.19 -8.02 23.82
N GLU A 51 0.33 -9.21 24.41
CA GLU A 51 -0.18 -9.53 25.75
C GLU A 51 0.63 -8.81 26.83
N SER A 52 1.98 -8.80 26.73
CA SER A 52 2.85 -8.04 27.62
C SER A 52 2.50 -6.55 27.61
N ALA A 53 2.44 -5.97 26.42
CA ALA A 53 2.12 -4.58 26.22
C ALA A 53 0.73 -4.20 26.81
N ARG A 54 -0.26 -5.06 26.63
CA ARG A 54 -1.60 -4.88 27.18
C ARG A 54 -1.63 -5.00 28.70
N TYR A 55 -0.84 -5.93 29.25
CA TYR A 55 -0.70 -6.10 30.68
C TYR A 55 -0.08 -4.84 31.31
N ILE A 56 0.99 -4.30 30.74
CA ILE A 56 1.64 -3.07 31.21
C ILE A 56 0.65 -1.89 31.19
N ARG A 57 -0.10 -1.74 30.11
CA ARG A 57 -1.12 -0.69 30.02
C ARG A 57 -2.22 -0.85 31.07
N MET A 58 -2.66 -2.06 31.33
CA MET A 58 -3.60 -2.36 32.41
C MET A 58 -2.99 -2.00 33.78
N TYR A 59 -1.72 -2.32 34.00
CA TYR A 59 -1.00 -1.98 35.24
C TYR A 59 -0.98 -0.46 35.46
N GLU A 60 -0.72 0.34 34.42
CA GLU A 60 -0.78 1.81 34.51
C GLU A 60 -2.20 2.31 34.82
N LEU A 61 -3.24 1.75 34.20
CA LEU A 61 -4.63 2.12 34.46
C LEU A 61 -5.06 1.82 35.90
N MET A 62 -4.54 0.75 36.48
CA MET A 62 -4.80 0.35 37.88
C MET A 62 -4.00 1.17 38.90
N ASN A 63 -2.93 1.84 38.47
CA ASN A 63 -2.05 2.63 39.32
C ASN A 63 -1.93 4.06 38.78
N PRO A 64 -2.95 4.91 38.98
CA PRO A 64 -2.94 6.28 38.47
C PRO A 64 -1.70 7.06 38.86
N GLY A 65 -1.02 7.71 37.91
CA GLY A 65 0.23 8.43 38.11
C GLY A 65 1.51 7.60 37.95
N VAL A 66 1.38 6.28 37.74
CA VAL A 66 2.51 5.42 37.38
C VAL A 66 2.71 5.44 35.87
N HIS A 67 3.93 5.71 35.44
CA HIS A 67 4.37 5.60 34.06
C HIS A 67 5.43 4.53 33.93
N VAL A 68 5.21 3.59 32.98
CA VAL A 68 6.09 2.45 32.75
C VAL A 68 6.79 2.60 31.41
N GLN A 69 8.11 2.70 31.40
CA GLN A 69 8.88 2.65 30.16
C GLN A 69 8.77 1.25 29.55
N SER A 70 8.26 1.14 28.34
CA SER A 70 8.04 -0.11 27.62
C SER A 70 8.22 0.08 26.12
N ALA A 71 8.15 -1.00 25.35
CA ALA A 71 8.25 -0.97 23.89
C ALA A 71 7.26 -0.04 23.17
N GLN A 72 6.24 0.46 23.87
CA GLN A 72 5.21 1.34 23.31
C GLN A 72 5.57 2.82 23.34
N TRP A 73 6.54 3.21 24.13
CA TRP A 73 6.99 4.59 24.25
C TRP A 73 8.03 4.92 23.18
N SER A 74 8.14 6.19 22.85
CA SER A 74 9.10 6.70 21.87
C SER A 74 10.56 6.36 22.21
N VAL A 75 10.86 6.18 23.49
CA VAL A 75 12.19 5.79 24.00
C VAL A 75 12.45 4.29 23.85
N GLY A 76 11.40 3.47 23.61
CA GLY A 76 11.52 2.02 23.49
C GLY A 76 11.64 1.27 24.82
N GLU A 77 11.93 -0.04 24.73
CA GLU A 77 12.14 -0.92 25.88
C GLU A 77 13.30 -0.42 26.74
N ALA A 78 13.17 -0.55 28.06
CA ALA A 78 14.28 -0.29 28.96
C ALA A 78 15.32 -1.42 28.81
N HIS A 79 16.58 -1.03 28.77
CA HIS A 79 17.73 -1.93 28.74
C HIS A 79 18.41 -1.90 30.10
N VAL A 80 18.87 -3.06 30.52
CA VAL A 80 19.76 -3.19 31.68
C VAL A 80 21.18 -3.11 31.15
N ASP A 81 21.89 -2.05 31.56
CA ASP A 81 23.26 -1.81 31.14
C ASP A 81 24.14 -3.04 31.42
N ASP A 82 25.12 -3.30 30.53
CA ASP A 82 26.10 -4.41 30.59
C ASP A 82 25.59 -5.84 30.32
N THR A 83 24.28 -6.09 30.40
CA THR A 83 23.75 -7.45 30.19
C THR A 83 23.10 -7.67 28.84
N GLY A 84 22.66 -6.60 28.18
CA GLY A 84 21.81 -6.64 27.01
C GLY A 84 20.38 -7.12 27.30
N TYR A 85 19.98 -7.27 28.56
CA TYR A 85 18.61 -7.62 28.95
C TYR A 85 17.67 -6.46 28.64
N ARG A 86 16.55 -6.80 28.02
CA ARG A 86 15.44 -5.89 27.77
C ARG A 86 14.32 -6.21 28.73
N LEU A 87 13.73 -5.19 29.33
CA LEU A 87 12.60 -5.34 30.22
C LEU A 87 11.30 -5.10 29.45
N ASP A 88 10.29 -5.91 29.73
CA ASP A 88 8.95 -5.65 29.18
C ASP A 88 8.44 -4.26 29.64
N GLY A 89 8.69 -3.91 30.90
CA GLY A 89 8.40 -2.61 31.46
C GLY A 89 9.32 -2.22 32.61
N LEU A 90 9.65 -0.94 32.70
CA LEU A 90 10.40 -0.35 33.81
C LEU A 90 9.60 0.81 34.43
N HIS A 91 9.22 0.65 35.69
CA HIS A 91 8.67 1.73 36.50
C HIS A 91 9.80 2.33 37.33
N VAL A 92 10.21 3.57 36.98
CA VAL A 92 11.24 4.30 37.68
C VAL A 92 10.61 4.98 38.90
N ARG A 93 11.19 4.74 40.08
CA ARG A 93 10.76 5.32 41.35
C ARG A 93 11.81 6.29 41.89
N SER A 94 11.38 7.23 42.72
CA SER A 94 12.29 8.15 43.41
C SER A 94 13.04 7.44 44.52
N PRO A 95 14.36 7.68 44.68
CA PRO A 95 15.12 7.17 45.82
C PRO A 95 14.46 7.52 47.16
N PRO A 96 14.51 6.65 48.17
CA PRO A 96 15.28 5.41 48.27
C PRO A 96 14.60 4.14 47.69
N GLN A 97 13.47 4.28 47.03
CA GLN A 97 12.73 3.13 46.49
C GLN A 97 13.47 2.51 45.30
N ARG A 98 13.43 1.17 45.20
CA ARG A 98 13.97 0.42 44.08
C ARG A 98 13.06 0.59 42.84
N ASN A 99 13.64 0.67 41.65
CA ASN A 99 12.89 0.62 40.41
C ASN A 99 12.24 -0.76 40.23
N VAL A 100 11.05 -0.80 39.60
CA VAL A 100 10.29 -2.03 39.38
C VAL A 100 10.45 -2.49 37.95
N ALA A 101 10.96 -3.69 37.74
CA ALA A 101 10.92 -4.39 36.47
C ALA A 101 9.60 -5.18 36.36
N ILE A 102 8.79 -4.86 35.36
CA ILE A 102 7.54 -5.55 35.08
C ILE A 102 7.79 -6.54 33.94
N GLU A 103 7.55 -7.82 34.22
CA GLU A 103 7.86 -8.93 33.31
C GLU A 103 6.64 -9.81 33.08
N TYR A 104 6.24 -9.97 31.80
CA TYR A 104 5.16 -10.85 31.40
C TYR A 104 5.73 -12.15 30.83
N MET A 105 5.52 -13.27 31.55
CA MET A 105 6.04 -14.58 31.16
C MET A 105 5.02 -15.37 30.34
N GLY A 106 5.16 -15.35 29.03
CA GLY A 106 4.39 -16.21 28.12
C GLY A 106 4.72 -17.69 28.36
N CYS A 107 3.73 -18.49 28.76
CA CYS A 107 3.96 -19.86 29.24
C CYS A 107 4.74 -20.76 28.27
N TYR A 108 4.50 -20.62 26.96
CA TYR A 108 5.20 -21.35 25.90
C TYR A 108 6.67 -20.93 25.76
N TYR A 109 6.96 -19.65 25.92
CA TYR A 109 8.29 -19.09 25.72
C TYR A 109 9.21 -19.22 26.94
N HIS A 110 8.62 -19.38 28.12
CA HIS A 110 9.33 -19.39 29.39
C HIS A 110 9.19 -20.73 30.16
N GLY A 111 8.66 -21.78 29.51
CA GLY A 111 8.59 -23.11 30.08
C GLY A 111 7.78 -23.21 31.38
N CYS A 112 6.61 -22.57 31.46
CA CYS A 112 5.80 -22.47 32.67
C CYS A 112 5.57 -23.81 33.37
N PRO A 113 5.96 -23.99 34.67
CA PRO A 113 5.80 -25.26 35.38
C PRO A 113 4.33 -25.62 35.65
N LYS A 114 3.44 -24.62 35.74
CA LYS A 114 1.99 -24.85 35.91
C LYS A 114 1.33 -25.37 34.62
N CYS A 115 1.84 -24.95 33.45
CA CYS A 115 1.30 -25.37 32.14
C CYS A 115 1.93 -26.66 31.63
N TYR A 116 3.16 -26.94 32.03
CA TYR A 116 3.93 -28.14 31.61
C TYR A 116 4.45 -28.92 32.82
N PRO A 117 3.59 -29.35 33.75
CA PRO A 117 4.05 -30.00 35.00
C PRO A 117 4.68 -31.36 34.75
N ASN A 118 4.12 -32.15 33.84
CA ASN A 118 4.54 -33.52 33.53
C ASN A 118 5.28 -33.64 32.18
N GLU A 119 5.47 -32.51 31.50
CA GLU A 119 6.07 -32.45 30.15
C GLU A 119 7.31 -31.55 30.13
N ARG A 120 8.15 -31.64 31.18
CA ARG A 120 9.32 -30.77 31.31
C ARG A 120 10.32 -30.90 30.16
N GLN A 121 10.41 -32.09 29.55
CA GLN A 121 11.28 -32.40 28.42
C GLN A 121 10.63 -32.09 27.06
N ARG A 122 9.42 -31.57 27.05
CA ARG A 122 8.76 -31.15 25.82
C ARG A 122 9.49 -29.95 25.19
N HIS A 123 9.81 -30.09 23.91
CA HIS A 123 10.40 -28.98 23.14
C HIS A 123 9.36 -27.89 22.86
N LEU A 124 9.71 -26.67 23.22
CA LEU A 124 8.90 -25.45 23.08
C LEU A 124 9.62 -24.41 22.20
N ALA A 125 9.59 -23.15 22.59
CA ALA A 125 10.17 -22.06 21.84
C ALA A 125 11.66 -22.24 21.54
N GLY A 126 12.05 -22.06 20.28
CA GLY A 126 13.44 -22.21 19.85
C GLY A 126 14.01 -23.62 19.93
N GLY A 127 13.15 -24.66 20.01
CA GLY A 127 13.57 -26.04 20.10
C GLY A 127 14.15 -26.47 21.46
N ARG A 128 14.06 -25.60 22.47
CA ARG A 128 14.51 -25.88 23.86
C ARG A 128 13.40 -26.60 24.64
N THR A 129 13.79 -27.37 25.64
CA THR A 129 12.84 -28.04 26.55
C THR A 129 12.16 -27.04 27.49
N ALA A 130 10.99 -27.38 28.00
CA ALA A 130 10.29 -26.56 28.98
C ALA A 130 11.11 -26.34 30.25
N GLU A 131 11.95 -27.31 30.62
CA GLU A 131 12.87 -27.16 31.76
C GLU A 131 13.96 -26.14 31.49
N GLU A 132 14.68 -26.26 30.38
CA GLU A 132 15.74 -25.34 29.99
C GLU A 132 15.24 -23.89 29.89
N LEU A 133 14.05 -23.68 29.32
CA LEU A 133 13.43 -22.35 29.22
C LEU A 133 13.07 -21.77 30.58
N TYR A 134 12.59 -22.63 31.49
CA TYR A 134 12.26 -22.20 32.85
C TYR A 134 13.51 -21.86 33.65
N GLU A 135 14.55 -22.70 33.62
CA GLU A 135 15.82 -22.42 34.29
C GLU A 135 16.47 -21.15 33.80
N GLN A 136 16.48 -20.91 32.48
CA GLN A 136 16.97 -19.68 31.88
C GLN A 136 16.18 -18.47 32.39
N THR A 137 14.84 -18.59 32.47
CA THR A 137 13.97 -17.51 32.95
C THR A 137 14.26 -17.22 34.43
N GLN A 138 14.39 -18.26 35.27
CA GLN A 138 14.69 -18.08 36.68
C GLN A 138 16.06 -17.42 36.92
N ARG A 139 17.08 -17.83 36.15
CA ARG A 139 18.42 -17.24 36.23
C ARG A 139 18.35 -15.73 35.89
N ARG A 140 17.69 -15.40 34.79
CA ARG A 140 17.50 -13.99 34.39
C ARG A 140 16.78 -13.16 35.47
N LEU A 141 15.70 -13.68 36.03
CA LEU A 141 14.96 -12.98 37.10
C LEU A 141 15.82 -12.78 38.34
N TRP A 142 16.59 -13.80 38.71
CA TRP A 142 17.52 -13.72 39.85
C TRP A 142 18.59 -12.63 39.62
N GLU A 143 19.17 -12.54 38.43
CA GLU A 143 20.15 -11.51 38.06
C GLU A 143 19.54 -10.11 38.11
N LEU A 144 18.34 -9.91 37.58
CA LEU A 144 17.63 -8.63 37.62
C LEU A 144 17.40 -8.16 39.06
N GLU A 145 17.04 -9.07 39.95
CA GLU A 145 16.75 -8.73 41.35
C GLU A 145 18.02 -8.52 42.17
N HIS A 146 18.97 -9.44 42.09
CA HIS A 146 20.13 -9.48 43.00
C HIS A 146 21.34 -8.72 42.47
N THR A 147 21.59 -8.75 41.17
CA THR A 147 22.74 -8.07 40.57
C THR A 147 22.40 -6.63 40.20
N HIS A 148 21.22 -6.39 39.65
CA HIS A 148 20.81 -5.06 39.21
C HIS A 148 19.91 -4.31 40.21
N GLY A 149 19.57 -4.94 41.33
CA GLY A 149 18.84 -4.30 42.40
C GLY A 149 17.41 -3.89 42.07
N LEU A 150 16.79 -4.50 41.09
CA LEU A 150 15.42 -4.21 40.67
C LEU A 150 14.42 -4.93 41.58
N GLU A 151 13.28 -4.32 41.83
CA GLU A 151 12.10 -4.99 42.39
C GLU A 151 11.37 -5.69 41.23
N LEU A 152 10.99 -6.95 41.36
CA LEU A 152 10.37 -7.71 40.29
C LEU A 152 8.86 -7.77 40.42
N HIS A 153 8.16 -7.39 39.38
CA HIS A 153 6.72 -7.62 39.21
C HIS A 153 6.49 -8.61 38.06
N VAL A 154 6.41 -9.89 38.36
CA VAL A 154 6.32 -10.98 37.38
C VAL A 154 4.90 -11.52 37.30
N ILE A 155 4.36 -11.66 36.10
CA ILE A 155 3.07 -12.31 35.85
C ILE A 155 3.19 -13.37 34.77
N TRP A 156 2.69 -14.56 35.04
CA TRP A 156 2.59 -15.63 34.04
C TRP A 156 1.30 -15.55 33.24
N GLY A 157 1.35 -15.85 31.94
CA GLY A 157 0.18 -15.77 31.06
C GLY A 157 -1.00 -16.62 31.53
N CYS A 158 -0.77 -17.82 32.07
CA CYS A 158 -1.84 -18.65 32.66
C CYS A 158 -2.42 -18.05 33.96
N GLU A 159 -1.62 -17.35 34.74
CA GLU A 159 -2.04 -16.71 35.98
C GLU A 159 -2.88 -15.47 35.65
N LEU A 160 -2.41 -14.63 34.70
CA LEU A 160 -3.21 -13.51 34.20
C LEU A 160 -4.57 -13.99 33.69
N LYS A 161 -4.61 -15.04 32.86
CA LYS A 161 -5.87 -15.61 32.35
C LYS A 161 -6.79 -16.10 33.46
N LYS A 162 -6.24 -16.72 34.52
CA LYS A 162 -7.02 -17.10 35.70
C LYS A 162 -7.57 -15.89 36.44
N ASN A 163 -6.73 -14.90 36.72
CA ASN A 163 -7.11 -13.67 37.42
C ASN A 163 -8.20 -12.88 36.66
N LEU A 164 -8.10 -12.81 35.32
CA LEU A 164 -9.12 -12.17 34.48
C LEU A 164 -10.46 -12.93 34.49
N ARG A 165 -10.48 -14.25 34.74
CA ARG A 165 -11.73 -15.02 34.87
C ARG A 165 -12.41 -14.80 36.20
N THR A 166 -11.64 -14.65 37.27
CA THR A 166 -12.15 -14.58 38.65
C THR A 166 -12.41 -13.16 39.15
N ASN A 167 -11.78 -12.14 38.54
CA ASN A 167 -11.89 -10.75 38.96
C ASN A 167 -12.51 -9.90 37.84
N PRO A 168 -13.82 -9.50 37.96
CA PRO A 168 -14.48 -8.68 36.96
C PRO A 168 -13.87 -7.30 36.78
N MET A 169 -13.38 -6.68 37.86
CA MET A 169 -12.76 -5.35 37.82
C MET A 169 -11.43 -5.40 37.04
N LEU A 170 -10.61 -6.42 37.31
CA LEU A 170 -9.36 -6.63 36.57
C LEU A 170 -9.64 -6.87 35.07
N ARG A 171 -10.67 -7.64 34.78
CA ARG A 171 -11.11 -7.89 33.40
C ARG A 171 -11.52 -6.61 32.69
N GLN A 172 -12.24 -5.72 33.38
CA GLN A 172 -12.63 -4.43 32.82
C GLN A 172 -11.40 -3.59 32.49
N HIS A 173 -10.47 -3.39 33.43
CA HIS A 173 -9.21 -2.66 33.18
C HIS A 173 -8.40 -3.28 32.04
N TYR A 174 -8.36 -4.61 31.92
CA TYR A 174 -7.68 -5.30 30.82
C TYR A 174 -8.37 -5.04 29.48
N ASN A 175 -9.71 -4.96 29.44
CA ASN A 175 -10.45 -4.61 28.23
C ASN A 175 -10.27 -3.15 27.85
N ASP A 176 -10.19 -2.25 28.84
CA ASP A 176 -9.96 -0.81 28.65
C ASP A 176 -8.51 -0.49 28.30
N ALA A 177 -7.58 -1.44 28.58
CA ALA A 177 -6.17 -1.33 28.22
C ALA A 177 -5.98 -1.48 26.71
N PHE A 178 -6.30 -0.42 25.98
CA PHE A 178 -6.05 -0.36 24.54
C PHE A 178 -4.56 -0.12 24.29
N VAL A 179 -3.99 -1.04 23.55
CA VAL A 179 -2.61 -0.94 23.06
C VAL A 179 -2.68 -0.79 21.56
N PRO A 180 -2.33 0.38 21.01
CA PRO A 180 -2.25 0.52 19.56
C PRO A 180 -1.18 -0.42 19.03
N ARG A 181 -1.54 -1.18 18.01
CA ARG A 181 -0.55 -1.96 17.26
C ARG A 181 0.51 -1.00 16.72
N PRO A 182 1.81 -1.30 16.86
CA PRO A 182 2.85 -0.51 16.22
C PRO A 182 2.57 -0.35 14.73
N LEU A 183 2.68 0.88 14.23
CA LEU A 183 2.50 1.15 12.81
C LEU A 183 3.62 0.49 12.02
N ASP A 184 3.25 -0.35 11.07
CA ASP A 184 4.13 -0.79 10.00
C ASP A 184 3.95 0.16 8.82
N PRO A 185 4.94 1.00 8.50
CA PRO A 185 4.80 1.96 7.40
C PRO A 185 4.42 1.30 6.07
N ARG A 186 4.84 0.05 5.85
CA ARG A 186 4.52 -0.68 4.62
C ARG A 186 3.07 -1.17 4.59
N GLU A 187 2.60 -1.76 5.70
CA GLU A 187 1.26 -2.34 5.76
C GLU A 187 0.20 -1.29 6.09
N ASP A 188 0.55 -0.27 6.86
CA ASP A 188 -0.40 0.71 7.36
C ASP A 188 -0.45 2.01 6.52
N ALA A 189 0.68 2.47 5.99
CA ALA A 189 0.78 3.75 5.28
C ALA A 189 0.96 3.61 3.76
N LEU A 190 1.71 2.61 3.26
CA LEU A 190 1.89 2.45 1.83
C LEU A 190 0.61 1.93 1.17
N ARG A 191 -0.12 2.81 0.53
CA ARG A 191 -1.30 2.47 -0.27
C ARG A 191 -1.03 2.82 -1.73
N GLY A 192 -1.51 1.98 -2.66
CA GLY A 192 -1.49 2.28 -4.09
C GLY A 192 -2.44 3.40 -4.49
N GLY A 193 -2.58 3.66 -5.78
CA GLY A 193 -3.58 4.58 -6.32
C GLY A 193 -4.99 4.19 -5.89
N ARG A 194 -5.84 5.18 -5.68
CA ARG A 194 -7.25 4.96 -5.34
C ARG A 194 -7.97 4.39 -6.55
N THR A 195 -8.70 3.30 -6.36
CA THR A 195 -9.48 2.66 -7.41
C THR A 195 -10.75 2.11 -6.80
N GLU A 196 -11.88 2.70 -7.11
CA GLU A 196 -13.18 2.25 -6.62
C GLU A 196 -14.34 2.80 -7.45
N PRO A 197 -15.45 2.05 -7.58
CA PRO A 197 -16.70 2.57 -8.07
C PRO A 197 -17.44 3.35 -6.98
N PHE A 198 -18.07 4.46 -7.36
CA PHE A 198 -19.05 5.19 -6.57
C PHE A 198 -20.45 4.79 -6.95
N THR A 199 -20.61 4.32 -8.20
CA THR A 199 -21.86 3.79 -8.75
C THR A 199 -21.52 2.56 -9.58
N LEU A 200 -22.26 1.46 -9.40
CA LEU A 200 -21.99 0.22 -10.14
C LEU A 200 -22.56 0.24 -11.55
N GLN A 201 -23.66 0.95 -11.77
CA GLN A 201 -24.26 1.12 -13.09
C GLN A 201 -24.88 2.50 -13.25
N HIS A 202 -24.71 3.08 -14.44
CA HIS A 202 -25.39 4.30 -14.85
C HIS A 202 -25.65 4.28 -16.36
N VAL A 203 -26.89 4.59 -16.74
CA VAL A 203 -27.31 4.80 -18.12
C VAL A 203 -27.72 6.26 -18.24
N CYS A 204 -27.12 6.97 -19.18
CA CYS A 204 -27.37 8.39 -19.40
C CYS A 204 -28.79 8.64 -19.92
N THR A 205 -29.42 9.68 -19.40
CA THR A 205 -30.58 10.30 -20.04
C THR A 205 -30.17 11.14 -21.27
N GLN A 206 -31.14 11.68 -22.00
CA GLN A 206 -30.84 12.52 -23.18
C GLN A 206 -29.98 13.76 -22.85
N ASN A 207 -30.08 14.28 -21.60
CA ASN A 207 -29.38 15.46 -21.13
C ASN A 207 -28.09 15.15 -20.37
N GLU A 208 -27.60 13.92 -20.45
CA GLU A 208 -26.42 13.46 -19.74
C GLU A 208 -25.38 12.87 -20.71
N GLU A 209 -24.13 12.99 -20.31
CA GLU A 209 -22.99 12.36 -20.96
C GLU A 209 -22.01 11.89 -19.88
N ILE A 210 -21.42 10.71 -20.03
CA ILE A 210 -20.34 10.27 -19.17
C ILE A 210 -19.03 10.78 -19.75
N ILE A 211 -18.27 11.51 -18.93
CA ILE A 211 -16.97 12.05 -19.27
C ILE A 211 -15.91 11.31 -18.49
N LEU A 212 -14.85 10.88 -19.19
CA LEU A 212 -13.60 10.40 -18.61
C LEU A 212 -12.56 11.50 -18.66
N ILE A 213 -12.04 11.86 -17.50
CA ILE A 213 -10.89 12.76 -17.36
C ILE A 213 -9.74 12.02 -16.68
N ASP A 214 -8.52 12.30 -17.09
CA ASP A 214 -7.28 11.69 -16.59
C ASP A 214 -6.28 12.77 -16.19
N ILE A 215 -5.56 12.56 -15.08
CA ILE A 215 -4.56 13.53 -14.63
C ILE A 215 -3.27 13.34 -15.45
N VAL A 216 -2.85 14.39 -16.11
CA VAL A 216 -1.64 14.38 -16.93
C VAL A 216 -0.42 14.05 -16.08
N SER A 217 0.09 12.82 -16.23
CA SER A 217 1.31 12.32 -15.57
C SER A 217 1.31 12.53 -14.04
N LEU A 218 0.31 12.04 -13.32
CA LEU A 218 0.09 12.25 -11.89
C LEU A 218 1.33 12.00 -11.02
N TYR A 219 1.99 10.85 -11.15
CA TYR A 219 3.18 10.54 -10.34
C TYR A 219 4.38 11.46 -10.62
N PRO A 220 4.75 11.74 -11.88
CA PRO A 220 5.74 12.79 -12.21
C PRO A 220 5.37 14.15 -11.66
N TYR A 221 4.09 14.54 -11.73
CA TYR A 221 3.61 15.80 -11.17
C TYR A 221 3.90 15.89 -9.67
N VAL A 222 3.45 14.92 -8.88
CA VAL A 222 3.64 14.97 -7.42
C VAL A 222 5.10 14.91 -7.03
N MET A 223 5.92 14.16 -7.74
CA MET A 223 7.37 14.12 -7.49
C MET A 223 8.07 15.43 -7.83
N LYS A 224 7.55 16.19 -8.80
CA LYS A 224 8.09 17.50 -9.18
C LYS A 224 7.64 18.62 -8.25
N ALA A 225 6.37 18.59 -7.83
CA ALA A 225 5.68 19.74 -7.24
C ALA A 225 5.65 19.73 -5.69
N PHE A 226 5.92 18.58 -5.05
CA PHE A 226 5.80 18.44 -3.60
C PHE A 226 7.16 18.20 -2.93
N GLU A 227 7.18 18.42 -1.62
CA GLU A 227 8.35 18.19 -0.77
C GLU A 227 8.37 16.76 -0.24
N PHE A 228 9.58 16.22 -0.05
CA PHE A 228 9.78 14.87 0.44
C PHE A 228 10.70 14.88 1.65
N PRO A 229 10.48 13.97 2.62
CA PRO A 229 11.32 13.89 3.81
C PRO A 229 12.74 13.47 3.41
N VAL A 230 13.71 14.17 3.97
CA VAL A 230 15.13 13.84 3.88
C VAL A 230 15.65 13.59 5.26
N TRP A 231 16.72 12.85 5.38
CA TRP A 231 17.44 12.54 6.61
C TRP A 231 16.60 12.72 7.90
N HIS A 232 16.48 11.71 8.71
CA HIS A 232 15.81 11.69 10.02
C HIS A 232 14.39 12.29 10.10
N TYR A 233 13.73 12.54 8.97
CA TYR A 233 12.38 13.13 8.86
C TYR A 233 12.24 14.57 9.40
N ASP A 234 13.34 15.22 9.79
CA ASP A 234 13.32 16.57 10.37
C ASP A 234 13.43 17.67 9.32
N ALA A 235 13.75 17.30 8.08
CA ALA A 235 13.87 18.23 6.97
C ALA A 235 13.10 17.74 5.73
N TRP A 236 12.69 18.69 4.91
CA TRP A 236 11.93 18.46 3.69
C TRP A 236 12.66 19.07 2.50
N ASP A 237 12.59 18.43 1.35
CA ASP A 237 13.26 18.85 0.12
C ASP A 237 12.28 18.83 -1.05
N GLY A 238 11.92 20.01 -1.55
CA GLY A 238 11.08 20.20 -2.74
C GLY A 238 11.85 20.10 -4.06
N GLU A 239 13.18 20.09 -4.01
CA GLU A 239 14.02 20.03 -5.20
C GLU A 239 14.50 18.61 -5.53
N MET A 240 14.31 17.65 -4.60
CA MET A 240 14.87 16.30 -4.71
C MET A 240 14.65 15.64 -6.07
N PHE A 241 13.45 15.74 -6.62
CA PHE A 241 13.07 15.10 -7.87
C PHE A 241 12.90 16.07 -9.04
N ARG A 242 12.90 17.38 -8.80
CA ARG A 242 12.56 18.40 -9.81
C ARG A 242 13.47 18.30 -11.03
N GLY A 243 14.78 18.24 -10.84
CA GLY A 243 15.73 18.14 -11.95
C GLY A 243 15.53 16.87 -12.79
N TYR A 244 15.31 15.74 -12.13
CA TYR A 244 15.01 14.47 -12.79
C TYR A 244 13.70 14.54 -13.59
N MET A 245 12.63 15.04 -12.99
CA MET A 245 11.33 15.13 -13.64
C MET A 245 11.35 16.11 -14.80
N ASN A 246 11.96 17.30 -14.65
CA ASN A 246 12.10 18.25 -15.73
C ASN A 246 12.85 17.64 -16.93
N THR A 247 13.89 16.86 -16.69
CA THR A 247 14.65 16.19 -17.76
C THR A 247 13.78 15.20 -18.54
N PHE A 248 13.12 14.26 -17.86
CA PHE A 248 12.40 13.18 -18.55
C PHE A 248 11.01 13.61 -19.03
N VAL A 249 10.34 14.52 -18.35
CA VAL A 249 9.11 15.15 -18.84
C VAL A 249 9.42 16.01 -20.08
N GLY A 250 10.46 16.82 -20.03
CA GLY A 250 10.91 17.61 -21.18
C GLY A 250 11.25 16.73 -22.39
N MET A 251 12.01 15.65 -22.17
CA MET A 251 12.32 14.67 -23.22
C MET A 251 11.06 14.03 -23.79
N LYS A 252 10.07 13.65 -22.94
CA LYS A 252 8.78 13.10 -23.40
C LYS A 252 8.03 14.10 -24.27
N VAL A 253 7.97 15.37 -23.86
CA VAL A 253 7.25 16.43 -24.60
C VAL A 253 7.96 16.72 -25.93
N GLN A 254 9.26 16.92 -25.91
CA GLN A 254 10.06 17.15 -27.12
C GLN A 254 9.93 15.99 -28.13
N ALA A 255 9.96 14.75 -27.64
CA ALA A 255 9.80 13.56 -28.48
C ALA A 255 8.37 13.34 -29.00
N SER A 256 7.39 14.12 -28.55
CA SER A 256 6.02 14.12 -29.07
C SER A 256 5.86 14.94 -30.34
N GLY A 257 6.84 15.79 -30.67
CA GLY A 257 6.76 16.75 -31.76
C GLY A 257 5.96 18.00 -31.39
N TRP A 258 5.73 18.85 -32.36
CA TRP A 258 4.94 20.07 -32.20
C TRP A 258 3.45 19.72 -32.05
N PRO A 259 2.74 20.36 -31.11
CA PRO A 259 1.30 20.17 -31.00
C PRO A 259 0.54 20.77 -32.18
N ALA A 260 -0.71 20.35 -32.34
CA ALA A 260 -1.60 20.94 -33.34
C ALA A 260 -1.73 22.47 -33.10
N GLY A 261 -1.70 23.25 -34.16
CA GLY A 261 -1.72 24.71 -34.10
C GLY A 261 -0.34 25.36 -33.99
N CYS A 262 0.77 24.59 -33.97
CA CYS A 262 2.14 25.13 -34.04
C CYS A 262 2.72 25.00 -35.46
N GLU A 263 2.08 25.62 -36.44
CA GLU A 263 2.44 25.48 -37.86
C GLU A 263 3.57 26.41 -38.30
N ASN A 264 3.66 27.60 -37.72
CA ASN A 264 4.66 28.62 -38.06
C ASN A 264 5.63 28.89 -36.90
N GLU A 265 6.70 29.64 -37.21
CA GLU A 265 7.77 29.94 -36.27
C GLU A 265 7.32 30.76 -35.04
N GLN A 266 6.38 31.66 -35.23
CA GLN A 266 5.84 32.50 -34.15
C GLN A 266 5.06 31.63 -33.16
N GLN A 267 4.15 30.78 -33.64
CA GLN A 267 3.37 29.85 -32.82
C GLN A 267 4.27 28.85 -32.05
N ARG A 268 5.34 28.39 -32.69
CA ARG A 268 6.34 27.52 -32.03
C ARG A 268 7.10 28.23 -30.92
N ALA A 269 7.46 29.50 -31.14
CA ALA A 269 8.12 30.31 -30.12
C ALA A 269 7.17 30.60 -28.93
N GLU A 270 5.92 30.95 -29.20
CA GLU A 270 4.88 31.17 -28.20
C GLU A 270 4.63 29.90 -27.38
N TYR A 271 4.52 28.74 -28.02
CA TYR A 271 4.37 27.44 -27.33
C TYR A 271 5.51 27.14 -26.33
N ILE A 272 6.77 27.42 -26.71
CA ILE A 272 7.92 27.22 -25.82
C ILE A 272 7.86 28.16 -24.62
N VAL A 273 7.48 29.43 -24.84
CA VAL A 273 7.35 30.41 -23.74
C VAL A 273 6.21 30.04 -22.80
N ASP A 274 5.06 29.65 -23.34
CA ASP A 274 3.92 29.20 -22.53
C ASP A 274 4.23 27.94 -21.75
N PHE A 275 4.91 26.98 -22.37
CA PHE A 275 5.36 25.77 -21.68
C PHE A 275 6.32 26.13 -20.52
N GLU A 276 7.30 26.98 -20.76
CA GLU A 276 8.25 27.43 -19.73
C GLU A 276 7.54 28.16 -18.58
N ARG A 277 6.56 29.02 -18.88
CA ARG A 277 5.75 29.73 -17.88
C ARG A 277 4.95 28.76 -16.99
N VAL A 278 4.41 27.68 -17.56
CA VAL A 278 3.54 26.73 -16.86
C VAL A 278 4.36 25.68 -16.14
N GLU A 279 5.36 25.12 -16.79
CA GLU A 279 6.14 23.99 -16.28
C GLU A 279 7.41 24.40 -15.52
N GLY A 280 7.84 25.68 -15.63
CA GLY A 280 9.01 26.22 -14.94
C GLY A 280 10.36 25.76 -15.51
N PHE A 281 10.37 25.22 -16.74
CA PHE A 281 11.60 24.91 -17.47
C PHE A 281 11.39 24.99 -18.98
N ARG A 282 12.46 25.28 -19.73
CA ARG A 282 12.41 25.54 -21.16
C ARG A 282 12.64 24.27 -21.98
N LEU A 283 11.89 24.09 -23.06
CA LEU A 283 12.14 23.07 -24.06
C LEU A 283 13.27 23.47 -25.01
N ALA A 284 14.10 22.51 -25.39
CA ALA A 284 15.13 22.70 -26.41
C ALA A 284 14.46 22.55 -27.79
N ARG A 285 14.36 23.65 -28.50
CA ARG A 285 13.63 23.76 -29.77
C ARG A 285 14.13 22.76 -30.82
N GLU A 286 15.42 22.58 -30.91
CA GLU A 286 16.12 21.69 -31.85
C GLU A 286 15.84 20.21 -31.57
N LYS A 287 15.33 19.89 -30.35
CA LYS A 287 14.99 18.52 -29.93
C LYS A 287 13.50 18.19 -30.09
N ILE A 288 12.69 19.18 -30.50
CA ILE A 288 11.25 18.95 -30.69
C ILE A 288 11.03 18.28 -32.05
N GLY A 289 10.72 16.99 -32.01
CA GLY A 289 10.45 16.17 -33.18
C GLY A 289 9.78 14.86 -32.81
N ASN A 290 8.99 14.30 -33.72
CA ASN A 290 8.24 13.07 -33.45
C ASN A 290 9.19 11.86 -33.37
N ASN A 291 9.36 11.33 -32.15
CA ASN A 291 10.14 10.12 -31.87
C ASN A 291 9.38 9.25 -30.84
N PRO A 292 8.51 8.33 -31.32
CA PRO A 292 7.68 7.48 -30.43
C PRO A 292 8.50 6.60 -29.49
N GLY A 293 9.66 6.11 -29.92
CA GLY A 293 10.56 5.30 -29.10
C GLY A 293 11.14 6.08 -27.93
N LEU A 294 11.71 7.25 -28.21
CA LEU A 294 12.24 8.14 -27.18
C LEU A 294 11.15 8.62 -26.21
N ARG A 295 9.97 8.95 -26.75
CA ARG A 295 8.80 9.33 -25.95
C ARG A 295 8.39 8.22 -24.97
N MET A 296 8.36 6.96 -25.46
CA MET A 296 8.03 5.81 -24.60
C MET A 296 9.07 5.60 -23.50
N VAL A 297 10.36 5.67 -23.82
CA VAL A 297 11.45 5.54 -22.83
C VAL A 297 11.37 6.66 -21.78
N ALA A 298 11.21 7.92 -22.21
CA ALA A 298 11.10 9.06 -21.31
C ALA A 298 9.87 8.94 -20.38
N LYS A 299 8.72 8.52 -20.93
CA LYS A 299 7.51 8.23 -20.15
C LYS A 299 7.74 7.12 -19.11
N LEU A 300 8.44 6.05 -19.52
CA LEU A 300 8.77 4.95 -18.62
C LEU A 300 9.67 5.41 -17.47
N LEU A 301 10.74 6.14 -17.77
CA LEU A 301 11.68 6.65 -16.76
C LEU A 301 10.98 7.59 -15.78
N ALA A 302 10.17 8.52 -16.25
CA ALA A 302 9.43 9.44 -15.37
C ALA A 302 8.43 8.71 -14.45
N ASN A 303 7.70 7.71 -14.95
CA ASN A 303 6.61 7.08 -14.19
C ASN A 303 7.06 5.93 -13.28
N SER A 304 8.21 5.29 -13.53
CA SER A 304 8.58 4.06 -12.84
C SER A 304 9.53 4.24 -11.65
N LEU A 305 10.08 5.44 -11.47
CA LEU A 305 11.08 5.72 -10.43
C LEU A 305 10.55 5.47 -9.02
N TRP A 306 9.38 6.00 -8.68
CA TRP A 306 8.83 5.94 -7.32
C TRP A 306 8.61 4.50 -6.83
N GLY A 307 8.21 3.60 -7.73
CA GLY A 307 7.94 2.20 -7.37
C GLY A 307 9.18 1.45 -6.89
N LYS A 308 10.38 1.91 -7.26
CA LYS A 308 11.62 1.31 -6.76
C LYS A 308 11.89 1.61 -5.29
N PHE A 309 11.48 2.77 -4.80
CA PHE A 309 11.58 3.09 -3.37
C PHE A 309 10.69 2.20 -2.50
N ALA A 310 9.57 1.69 -3.06
CA ALA A 310 8.64 0.76 -2.40
C ALA A 310 8.99 -0.72 -2.58
N GLN A 311 10.09 -1.05 -3.24
CA GLN A 311 10.42 -2.44 -3.55
C GLN A 311 10.48 -3.29 -2.28
N ARG A 312 9.78 -4.44 -2.28
CA ARG A 312 9.83 -5.38 -1.14
C ARG A 312 11.20 -6.05 -1.06
N VAL A 313 11.65 -6.25 0.16
CA VAL A 313 12.83 -7.06 0.51
C VAL A 313 12.44 -8.54 0.48
N GLY A 314 13.39 -9.45 0.25
CA GLY A 314 13.15 -10.89 0.30
C GLY A 314 12.17 -11.38 -0.77
N ARG A 315 12.28 -10.88 -2.00
CA ARG A 315 11.51 -11.40 -3.14
C ARG A 315 11.98 -12.79 -3.51
N THR A 316 11.06 -13.56 -4.05
CA THR A 316 11.42 -14.79 -4.75
C THR A 316 12.27 -14.47 -5.97
N GLU A 317 13.33 -15.23 -6.16
CA GLU A 317 14.23 -15.17 -7.30
C GLU A 317 14.14 -16.50 -8.06
N VAL A 318 14.16 -16.43 -9.38
CA VAL A 318 14.24 -17.62 -10.23
C VAL A 318 15.69 -17.83 -10.58
N ARG A 319 16.23 -18.98 -10.20
CA ARG A 319 17.56 -19.45 -10.59
C ARG A 319 17.42 -20.66 -11.50
N TYR A 320 18.34 -20.79 -12.44
CA TYR A 320 18.41 -21.94 -13.31
C TYR A 320 19.64 -22.74 -12.98
N THR A 321 19.48 -24.02 -12.70
CA THR A 321 20.58 -24.95 -12.46
C THR A 321 20.69 -25.91 -13.63
N ARG A 322 21.92 -26.24 -14.01
CA ARG A 322 22.22 -27.11 -15.16
C ARG A 322 22.89 -28.43 -14.73
N THR A 323 23.32 -28.48 -13.49
CA THR A 323 23.98 -29.66 -12.92
C THR A 323 23.38 -30.00 -11.56
N PRO A 324 23.40 -31.28 -11.15
CA PRO A 324 23.00 -31.68 -9.80
C PRO A 324 23.78 -30.95 -8.71
N ALA A 325 25.07 -30.68 -8.93
CA ALA A 325 25.91 -29.98 -7.98
C ALA A 325 25.43 -28.53 -7.74
N GLU A 326 25.03 -27.79 -8.79
CA GLU A 326 24.45 -26.45 -8.67
C GLU A 326 23.14 -26.49 -7.89
N PHE A 327 22.31 -27.50 -8.10
CA PHE A 327 21.05 -27.66 -7.37
C PHE A 327 21.30 -27.97 -5.89
N HIS A 328 22.18 -28.91 -5.58
CA HIS A 328 22.56 -29.22 -4.20
C HIS A 328 23.17 -28.04 -3.47
N SER A 329 24.00 -27.25 -4.14
CA SER A 329 24.55 -26.00 -3.57
C SER A 329 23.45 -25.01 -3.16
N LEU A 330 22.32 -24.95 -3.90
CA LEU A 330 21.17 -24.12 -3.51
C LEU A 330 20.42 -24.68 -2.30
N LEU A 331 20.36 -25.99 -2.15
CA LEU A 331 19.73 -26.64 -0.98
C LEU A 331 20.57 -26.47 0.29
N GLU A 332 21.89 -26.44 0.15
CA GLU A 332 22.85 -26.24 1.25
C GLU A 332 22.98 -24.77 1.65
N ASP A 333 22.56 -23.83 0.80
CA ASP A 333 22.61 -22.40 1.09
C ASP A 333 21.61 -22.04 2.21
N HIS A 334 22.12 -21.92 3.43
CA HIS A 334 21.33 -21.60 4.62
C HIS A 334 20.67 -20.21 4.56
N THR A 335 21.08 -19.33 3.63
CA THR A 335 20.55 -17.97 3.46
C THR A 335 19.26 -17.93 2.64
N VAL A 336 18.97 -18.98 1.90
CA VAL A 336 17.80 -19.06 1.03
C VAL A 336 16.89 -20.25 1.43
N GLU A 337 15.66 -20.17 1.00
CA GLU A 337 14.65 -21.21 1.07
C GLU A 337 14.22 -21.54 -0.35
N VAL A 338 14.25 -22.81 -0.74
CA VAL A 338 13.71 -23.26 -2.02
C VAL A 338 12.19 -23.34 -1.90
N ILE A 339 11.48 -22.52 -2.68
CA ILE A 339 10.01 -22.41 -2.65
C ILE A 339 9.38 -23.35 -3.67
N ASP A 340 10.01 -23.47 -4.83
CA ASP A 340 9.46 -24.25 -5.94
C ASP A 340 10.58 -24.74 -6.84
N PHE A 341 10.33 -25.86 -7.49
CA PHE A 341 11.27 -26.54 -8.37
C PHE A 341 10.53 -27.10 -9.57
N HIS A 342 11.09 -26.91 -10.75
CA HIS A 342 10.49 -27.39 -11.99
C HIS A 342 11.55 -27.77 -13.04
N HIS A 343 11.45 -28.98 -13.59
CA HIS A 343 12.26 -29.41 -14.71
C HIS A 343 11.83 -28.68 -15.99
N VAL A 344 12.73 -27.92 -16.59
CA VAL A 344 12.49 -27.20 -17.85
C VAL A 344 12.92 -28.05 -19.03
N SER A 345 14.05 -28.77 -18.89
CA SER A 345 14.59 -29.68 -19.89
C SER A 345 15.48 -30.74 -19.21
N PRO A 346 15.92 -31.80 -19.91
CA PRO A 346 16.87 -32.77 -19.37
C PRO A 346 18.20 -32.16 -18.87
N TYR A 347 18.47 -30.92 -19.23
CA TYR A 347 19.74 -30.22 -18.91
C TYR A 347 19.56 -28.92 -18.11
N MET A 348 18.33 -28.62 -17.66
CA MET A 348 18.09 -27.35 -16.99
C MET A 348 16.85 -27.42 -16.09
N ASP A 349 17.03 -27.05 -14.85
CA ASP A 349 16.00 -26.90 -13.84
C ASP A 349 15.75 -25.42 -13.54
N ARG A 350 14.49 -25.08 -13.31
CA ARG A 350 14.05 -23.79 -12.81
C ARG A 350 13.79 -23.92 -11.31
N VAL A 351 14.56 -23.23 -10.51
CA VAL A 351 14.42 -23.24 -9.05
C VAL A 351 13.97 -21.86 -8.60
N VAL A 352 12.89 -21.80 -7.84
CA VAL A 352 12.42 -20.57 -7.22
C VAL A 352 12.92 -20.54 -5.80
N VAL A 353 13.76 -19.57 -5.49
CA VAL A 353 14.33 -19.39 -4.14
C VAL A 353 13.85 -18.08 -3.52
N LYS A 354 13.82 -18.04 -2.21
CA LYS A 354 13.52 -16.84 -1.43
C LYS A 354 14.59 -16.66 -0.36
N THR A 355 15.19 -15.48 -0.30
CA THR A 355 16.09 -15.16 0.80
C THR A 355 15.31 -15.15 2.11
N LYS A 356 15.78 -15.89 3.13
CA LYS A 356 15.16 -15.91 4.44
C LYS A 356 15.19 -14.52 5.07
N ALA A 357 14.17 -14.22 5.88
CA ALA A 357 13.97 -12.86 6.41
C ALA A 357 15.18 -12.34 7.21
N GLU A 358 15.88 -13.21 7.90
CA GLU A 358 17.07 -12.92 8.70
C GLU A 358 18.29 -12.50 7.88
N PHE A 359 18.38 -12.96 6.61
CA PHE A 359 19.45 -12.62 5.66
C PHE A 359 19.02 -11.61 4.59
N ALA A 360 17.74 -11.24 4.58
CA ALA A 360 17.21 -10.29 3.61
C ALA A 360 17.61 -8.87 3.99
N LEU A 361 18.71 -8.39 3.43
CA LEU A 361 19.12 -6.99 3.56
C LEU A 361 18.18 -6.09 2.78
N ALA A 362 17.75 -4.99 3.39
CA ALA A 362 17.03 -3.95 2.66
C ALA A 362 17.98 -3.36 1.59
N PRO A 363 17.58 -3.34 0.31
CA PRO A 363 18.38 -2.67 -0.69
C PRO A 363 18.66 -1.24 -0.26
N GLN A 364 19.89 -0.76 -0.37
CA GLN A 364 20.28 0.64 -0.07
C GLN A 364 19.46 1.68 -0.84
N THR A 365 18.67 1.22 -1.80
CA THR A 365 17.80 2.01 -2.67
C THR A 365 16.35 2.06 -2.19
N ASN A 366 16.01 1.32 -1.13
CA ASN A 366 14.66 1.25 -0.61
C ASN A 366 14.44 2.44 0.35
N CYS A 367 13.58 3.36 -0.06
CA CYS A 367 13.17 4.49 0.75
C CYS A 367 11.64 4.53 0.84
N LEU A 368 11.11 3.71 1.76
CA LEU A 368 9.68 3.56 1.93
C LEU A 368 8.94 4.88 2.21
N PRO A 369 9.48 5.82 3.00
CA PRO A 369 8.85 7.13 3.21
C PRO A 369 8.57 7.87 1.91
N ILE A 370 9.54 7.96 1.00
CA ILE A 370 9.32 8.61 -0.31
C ILE A 370 8.16 7.95 -1.06
N ALA A 371 8.13 6.62 -1.11
CA ALA A 371 7.06 5.90 -1.79
C ALA A 371 5.67 6.17 -1.17
N ILE A 372 5.60 6.23 0.16
CA ILE A 372 4.38 6.56 0.91
C ILE A 372 3.91 7.97 0.55
N PHE A 373 4.82 8.96 0.58
CA PHE A 373 4.45 10.35 0.28
C PHE A 373 4.05 10.52 -1.19
N VAL A 374 4.76 9.90 -2.14
CA VAL A 374 4.37 9.94 -3.56
C VAL A 374 2.95 9.42 -3.76
N THR A 375 2.61 8.27 -3.20
CA THR A 375 1.25 7.71 -3.37
C THR A 375 0.20 8.49 -2.58
N SER A 376 0.55 9.05 -1.43
CA SER A 376 -0.36 9.88 -0.63
C SER A 376 -0.67 11.20 -1.32
N TYR A 377 0.32 11.91 -1.84
CA TYR A 377 0.12 13.14 -2.60
C TYR A 377 -0.69 12.89 -3.88
N ALA A 378 -0.41 11.79 -4.58
CA ALA A 378 -1.18 11.39 -5.75
C ALA A 378 -2.67 11.18 -5.41
N ARG A 379 -2.96 10.48 -4.31
CA ARG A 379 -4.33 10.24 -3.83
C ARG A 379 -5.02 11.53 -3.41
N LEU A 380 -4.31 12.43 -2.71
CA LEU A 380 -4.84 13.74 -2.31
C LEU A 380 -5.11 14.63 -3.53
N HIS A 381 -4.24 14.61 -4.53
CA HIS A 381 -4.44 15.38 -5.75
C HIS A 381 -5.65 14.88 -6.54
N LEU A 382 -5.81 13.57 -6.70
CA LEU A 382 -7.02 12.97 -7.28
C LEU A 382 -8.26 13.35 -6.47
N TYR A 383 -8.18 13.33 -5.12
CA TYR A 383 -9.31 13.67 -4.25
C TYR A 383 -9.79 15.10 -4.44
N ARG A 384 -8.88 16.07 -4.64
CA ARG A 384 -9.24 17.46 -4.95
C ARG A 384 -10.10 17.56 -6.21
N TYR A 385 -9.79 16.80 -7.24
CA TYR A 385 -10.61 16.76 -8.45
C TYR A 385 -11.95 16.03 -8.23
N ILE A 386 -11.98 14.95 -7.44
CA ILE A 386 -13.22 14.29 -7.03
C ILE A 386 -14.14 15.29 -6.31
N GLU A 387 -13.59 16.06 -5.39
CA GLU A 387 -14.31 17.12 -4.67
C GLU A 387 -14.82 18.21 -5.61
N GLN A 388 -13.97 18.67 -6.54
CA GLN A 388 -14.35 19.66 -7.56
C GLN A 388 -15.48 19.18 -8.46
N VAL A 389 -15.44 17.92 -8.92
CA VAL A 389 -16.54 17.29 -9.69
C VAL A 389 -17.85 17.32 -8.89
N GLY A 390 -17.78 17.01 -7.60
CA GLY A 390 -18.94 17.05 -6.69
C GLY A 390 -19.48 18.48 -6.49
N GLN A 391 -18.60 19.46 -6.28
CA GLN A 391 -18.95 20.88 -6.12
C GLN A 391 -19.64 21.46 -7.38
N LEU A 392 -19.24 21.00 -8.56
CA LEU A 392 -19.90 21.34 -9.82
C LEU A 392 -21.27 20.64 -9.99
N GLY A 393 -21.66 19.80 -9.04
CA GLY A 393 -22.95 19.07 -9.01
C GLY A 393 -23.02 17.91 -9.99
N HIS A 394 -21.88 17.38 -10.41
CA HIS A 394 -21.81 16.18 -11.24
C HIS A 394 -21.81 14.90 -10.39
N LYS A 395 -22.36 13.82 -10.93
CA LYS A 395 -22.34 12.50 -10.29
C LYS A 395 -21.08 11.75 -10.68
N ILE A 396 -20.27 11.34 -9.69
CA ILE A 396 -19.07 10.54 -9.91
C ILE A 396 -19.49 9.07 -10.03
N LEU A 397 -18.95 8.37 -11.02
CA LEU A 397 -19.21 6.95 -11.25
C LEU A 397 -18.05 6.08 -10.76
N TYR A 398 -16.80 6.49 -11.08
CA TYR A 398 -15.64 5.65 -10.85
C TYR A 398 -14.36 6.50 -10.80
N CYS A 399 -13.38 6.04 -10.02
CA CYS A 399 -12.03 6.56 -10.12
C CYS A 399 -11.00 5.42 -10.26
N ASP A 400 -9.93 5.68 -11.00
CA ASP A 400 -8.85 4.71 -11.20
C ASP A 400 -7.47 5.37 -11.21
N THR A 401 -6.87 5.47 -10.05
CA THR A 401 -5.49 5.97 -9.85
C THR A 401 -5.31 7.44 -10.20
N ASP A 402 -5.51 7.81 -11.44
CA ASP A 402 -5.32 9.13 -12.05
C ASP A 402 -6.52 9.59 -12.89
N SER A 403 -7.56 8.78 -12.99
CA SER A 403 -8.73 9.09 -13.81
C SER A 403 -10.04 9.08 -13.01
N ILE A 404 -11.02 9.84 -13.52
CA ILE A 404 -12.37 9.96 -12.97
C ILE A 404 -13.38 9.81 -14.09
N TYR A 405 -14.38 8.94 -13.88
CA TYR A 405 -15.59 8.88 -14.68
C TYR A 405 -16.72 9.63 -13.96
N TYR A 406 -17.31 10.62 -14.61
CA TYR A 406 -18.44 11.36 -14.04
C TYR A 406 -19.53 11.63 -15.06
N VAL A 407 -20.74 11.84 -14.59
CA VAL A 407 -21.91 12.19 -15.41
C VAL A 407 -21.98 13.71 -15.52
N ALA A 408 -21.73 14.23 -16.71
CA ALA A 408 -21.94 15.63 -17.03
C ALA A 408 -23.41 15.85 -17.44
N LYS A 409 -24.03 16.88 -16.86
CA LYS A 409 -25.39 17.32 -17.21
C LYS A 409 -25.30 18.55 -18.13
N ASN A 410 -26.13 18.57 -19.17
CA ASN A 410 -26.20 19.73 -20.07
C ASN A 410 -26.47 21.02 -19.28
N GLY A 411 -25.78 22.10 -19.67
CA GLY A 411 -25.89 23.41 -19.03
C GLY A 411 -25.08 23.60 -17.74
N ARG A 412 -24.39 22.57 -17.24
CA ARG A 412 -23.45 22.70 -16.10
C ARG A 412 -22.02 22.88 -16.58
N ARG A 413 -21.26 23.70 -15.81
CA ARG A 413 -19.82 23.90 -16.07
C ARG A 413 -19.07 22.58 -15.89
N LEU A 414 -18.22 22.24 -16.84
CA LEU A 414 -17.34 21.08 -16.76
C LEU A 414 -16.11 21.37 -15.91
N VAL A 415 -15.41 20.30 -15.51
CA VAL A 415 -14.11 20.39 -14.85
C VAL A 415 -13.13 21.08 -15.82
N PRO A 416 -12.34 22.06 -15.37
CA PRO A 416 -11.33 22.68 -16.22
C PRO A 416 -10.32 21.65 -16.72
N GLU A 417 -10.05 21.70 -18.03
CA GLU A 417 -9.09 20.82 -18.69
C GLU A 417 -7.80 21.56 -19.01
N GLY A 418 -6.69 20.82 -19.10
CA GLY A 418 -5.39 21.33 -19.47
C GLY A 418 -4.41 20.23 -19.82
N GLU A 419 -3.26 20.62 -20.39
CA GLU A 419 -2.23 19.68 -20.85
C GLU A 419 -0.98 19.65 -19.96
N ALA A 420 -0.89 20.57 -19.01
CA ALA A 420 0.23 20.64 -18.09
C ALA A 420 0.19 19.50 -17.05
N LEU A 421 1.36 19.21 -16.46
CA LEU A 421 1.46 18.20 -15.42
C LEU A 421 0.47 18.44 -14.27
N GLY A 422 -0.22 17.40 -13.85
CA GLY A 422 -1.19 17.46 -12.78
C GLY A 422 -2.56 18.02 -13.13
N GLN A 423 -2.76 18.54 -14.35
CA GLN A 423 -4.06 18.99 -14.83
C GLN A 423 -4.90 17.82 -15.35
N MET A 424 -6.22 18.02 -15.40
CA MET A 424 -7.15 17.06 -15.99
C MET A 424 -7.20 17.22 -17.50
N LYS A 425 -7.12 16.11 -18.20
CA LYS A 425 -7.32 16.04 -19.65
C LYS A 425 -8.45 15.06 -19.95
N ARG A 426 -9.33 15.47 -20.85
CA ARG A 426 -10.44 14.62 -21.30
C ARG A 426 -9.89 13.52 -22.22
N GLU A 427 -10.29 12.31 -21.93
CA GLU A 427 -10.06 11.15 -22.79
C GLU A 427 -11.31 10.88 -23.66
N HIS A 428 -11.15 10.19 -24.77
CA HIS A 428 -12.24 9.81 -25.67
C HIS A 428 -13.09 10.99 -26.17
N THR A 429 -12.44 12.07 -26.61
CA THR A 429 -13.11 13.25 -27.18
C THR A 429 -13.86 12.95 -28.48
N ASP A 430 -13.47 11.89 -29.19
CA ASP A 430 -14.09 11.36 -30.41
C ASP A 430 -15.39 10.59 -30.15
N ARG A 431 -15.69 10.25 -28.90
CA ARG A 431 -16.78 9.35 -28.53
C ARG A 431 -17.69 9.97 -27.48
N ARG A 432 -18.96 9.57 -27.52
CA ARG A 432 -19.94 9.84 -26.46
C ARG A 432 -20.16 8.56 -25.69
N ILE A 433 -19.79 8.55 -24.40
CA ILE A 433 -20.08 7.44 -23.48
C ILE A 433 -21.47 7.69 -22.89
N PHE A 434 -22.36 6.69 -22.96
CA PHE A 434 -23.74 6.82 -22.50
C PHE A 434 -24.17 5.74 -21.49
N GLU A 435 -23.38 4.70 -21.30
CA GLU A 435 -23.60 3.69 -20.25
C GLU A 435 -22.27 3.29 -19.63
N PHE A 436 -22.27 3.13 -18.32
CA PHE A 436 -21.14 2.67 -17.53
C PHE A 436 -21.59 1.57 -16.57
N ILE A 437 -20.79 0.50 -16.45
CA ILE A 437 -20.99 -0.57 -15.48
C ILE A 437 -19.66 -0.95 -14.83
N SER A 438 -19.69 -1.26 -13.54
CA SER A 438 -18.51 -1.71 -12.80
C SER A 438 -18.84 -2.89 -11.89
N GLY A 439 -18.02 -3.93 -11.97
CA GLY A 439 -18.02 -5.06 -11.03
C GLY A 439 -17.09 -4.86 -9.83
N GLY A 440 -16.46 -3.68 -9.69
CA GLY A 440 -15.52 -3.38 -8.62
C GLY A 440 -14.22 -2.72 -9.10
N PRO A 441 -13.21 -2.60 -8.22
CA PRO A 441 -11.92 -1.99 -8.58
C PRO A 441 -11.24 -2.70 -9.73
N LYS A 442 -10.81 -1.92 -10.75
CA LYS A 442 -10.15 -2.41 -11.97
C LYS A 442 -11.01 -3.34 -12.84
N ASN A 443 -12.32 -3.31 -12.63
CA ASN A 443 -13.27 -4.14 -13.34
C ASN A 443 -14.49 -3.30 -13.73
N TYR A 444 -14.48 -2.78 -14.96
CA TYR A 444 -15.53 -1.91 -15.48
C TYR A 444 -15.62 -2.00 -17.02
N GLY A 445 -16.74 -1.57 -17.54
CA GLY A 445 -16.98 -1.42 -18.97
C GLY A 445 -17.89 -0.21 -19.23
N PHE A 446 -17.92 0.23 -20.47
CA PHE A 446 -18.82 1.29 -20.91
C PHE A 446 -19.25 1.08 -22.35
N ARG A 447 -20.43 1.62 -22.67
CA ARG A 447 -20.94 1.72 -24.04
C ARG A 447 -20.77 3.13 -24.56
N HIS A 448 -20.40 3.26 -25.80
CA HIS A 448 -20.18 4.52 -26.47
C HIS A 448 -20.68 4.50 -27.91
N CYS A 449 -20.92 5.67 -28.48
CA CYS A 449 -21.10 5.88 -29.91
C CYS A 449 -20.09 6.94 -30.39
N ASP A 450 -19.75 6.87 -31.68
CA ASP A 450 -18.85 7.86 -32.27
C ASP A 450 -19.57 9.21 -32.39
N ARG A 451 -18.94 10.33 -32.05
CA ARG A 451 -19.53 11.68 -32.09
C ARG A 451 -19.83 12.17 -33.49
N LEU A 452 -19.15 11.60 -34.49
CA LEU A 452 -19.29 11.99 -35.90
C LEU A 452 -20.49 11.36 -36.60
N THR A 453 -21.10 10.31 -36.03
CA THR A 453 -22.34 9.75 -36.56
C THR A 453 -23.49 10.67 -36.23
N ARG A 454 -24.11 11.25 -37.27
CA ARG A 454 -25.32 12.06 -37.11
C ARG A 454 -26.46 11.21 -36.54
N ALA A 455 -27.42 11.86 -35.87
CA ALA A 455 -28.52 11.22 -35.14
C ALA A 455 -29.40 10.27 -35.98
N ASP A 456 -29.30 10.30 -37.30
CA ASP A 456 -30.12 9.50 -38.24
C ASP A 456 -29.46 8.20 -38.67
N GLU A 457 -28.18 7.99 -38.44
CA GLU A 457 -27.51 6.72 -38.67
C GLU A 457 -27.59 5.85 -37.40
N LYS A 458 -28.11 4.63 -37.55
CA LYS A 458 -28.13 3.62 -36.46
C LYS A 458 -26.67 3.41 -35.99
N ALA A 459 -26.25 4.15 -34.95
CA ALA A 459 -24.94 4.01 -34.37
C ALA A 459 -24.77 2.58 -33.86
N GLU A 460 -23.78 1.88 -34.37
CA GLU A 460 -23.44 0.52 -33.92
C GLU A 460 -22.89 0.65 -32.50
N LEU A 461 -23.61 0.07 -31.53
CA LEU A 461 -23.23 0.05 -30.12
C LEU A 461 -21.99 -0.81 -29.95
N LYS A 462 -20.85 -0.20 -29.62
CA LYS A 462 -19.63 -0.94 -29.29
C LYS A 462 -19.47 -1.02 -27.77
N ILE A 463 -19.30 -2.23 -27.28
CA ILE A 463 -18.94 -2.49 -25.88
C ILE A 463 -17.42 -2.44 -25.81
N TYR A 464 -16.88 -1.47 -25.09
CA TYR A 464 -15.44 -1.38 -24.83
C TYR A 464 -15.12 -2.01 -23.48
N ILE A 465 -14.55 -3.22 -23.51
CA ILE A 465 -13.96 -3.85 -22.35
C ILE A 465 -12.45 -3.81 -22.60
N PRO A 466 -11.66 -3.10 -21.78
CA PRO A 466 -10.21 -3.07 -21.94
C PRO A 466 -9.66 -4.50 -21.78
N ILE A 467 -9.31 -5.15 -22.85
CA ILE A 467 -8.90 -6.58 -22.90
C ILE A 467 -7.72 -6.87 -21.93
N LYS A 468 -6.86 -5.89 -21.66
CA LYS A 468 -5.75 -6.04 -20.70
C LYS A 468 -6.19 -6.14 -19.23
N ARG A 469 -7.47 -5.96 -18.92
CA ARG A 469 -8.00 -5.89 -17.55
C ARG A 469 -9.18 -6.81 -17.28
N ILE A 470 -9.47 -7.78 -18.14
CA ILE A 470 -10.44 -8.83 -17.84
C ILE A 470 -9.84 -9.70 -16.73
N ARG A 471 -10.02 -9.27 -15.50
CA ARG A 471 -10.05 -10.18 -14.36
C ARG A 471 -11.50 -10.66 -14.26
N ILE A 472 -11.68 -11.97 -14.07
CA ILE A 472 -12.97 -12.57 -13.77
C ILE A 472 -13.70 -11.68 -12.77
N ILE A 473 -14.90 -11.23 -13.13
CA ILE A 473 -15.74 -10.40 -12.29
C ILE A 473 -15.98 -11.18 -10.99
N ALA A 474 -15.38 -10.73 -9.89
CA ALA A 474 -15.81 -11.20 -8.59
C ALA A 474 -17.24 -10.68 -8.38
N PRO A 475 -18.23 -11.54 -8.11
CA PRO A 475 -19.64 -11.15 -8.12
C PRO A 475 -20.04 -10.22 -6.96
N HIS A 476 -19.09 -9.78 -6.12
CA HIS A 476 -19.38 -8.93 -4.98
C HIS A 476 -18.34 -7.81 -4.82
N TYR A 477 -18.84 -6.64 -4.48
CA TYR A 477 -18.03 -5.49 -4.14
C TYR A 477 -17.60 -5.56 -2.66
N VAL A 478 -16.30 -5.75 -2.42
CA VAL A 478 -15.77 -5.97 -1.06
C VAL A 478 -15.20 -4.73 -0.38
N LYS A 479 -15.09 -3.59 -1.08
CA LYS A 479 -14.51 -2.35 -0.52
C LYS A 479 -15.52 -1.43 0.17
N GLY A 480 -16.80 -1.72 0.11
CA GLY A 480 -17.86 -0.88 0.68
C GLY A 480 -19.22 -1.56 0.68
N ARG A 481 -20.25 -0.76 0.91
CA ARG A 481 -21.66 -1.20 0.88
C ARG A 481 -22.35 -0.64 -0.36
N VAL A 482 -23.19 -1.44 -1.00
CA VAL A 482 -24.04 -1.01 -2.12
C VAL A 482 -25.37 -0.51 -1.56
N ARG A 483 -25.85 0.65 -2.05
CA ARG A 483 -27.15 1.22 -1.73
C ARG A 483 -28.17 0.95 -2.83
N PRO A 484 -29.48 1.10 -2.56
CA PRO A 484 -30.49 1.17 -3.61
C PRO A 484 -30.10 2.23 -4.66
N GLY A 485 -30.25 1.90 -5.95
CA GLY A 485 -29.75 2.76 -7.04
C GLY A 485 -28.29 2.50 -7.43
N MET A 486 -27.72 1.38 -6.98
CA MET A 486 -26.37 0.90 -7.34
C MET A 486 -25.22 1.85 -6.94
N GLU A 487 -25.47 2.73 -5.97
CA GLU A 487 -24.44 3.57 -5.37
C GLU A 487 -23.62 2.80 -4.34
N THR A 488 -22.34 3.10 -4.24
CA THR A 488 -21.44 2.46 -3.27
C THR A 488 -20.96 3.45 -2.22
N LEU A 489 -20.85 2.98 -0.97
CA LEU A 489 -20.26 3.73 0.13
C LEU A 489 -19.11 2.96 0.72
N PRO A 490 -17.97 3.61 1.02
CA PRO A 490 -16.86 2.97 1.72
C PRO A 490 -17.28 2.40 3.07
N PHE A 491 -16.65 1.32 3.52
CA PHE A 491 -16.80 0.87 4.90
C PHE A 491 -16.35 1.96 5.86
N GLY A 492 -17.13 2.18 6.92
CA GLY A 492 -16.88 3.25 7.89
C GLY A 492 -17.48 4.61 7.52
N TYR A 493 -18.08 4.75 6.32
CA TYR A 493 -18.83 5.96 5.99
C TYR A 493 -20.01 6.12 6.93
N ARG A 494 -20.04 7.22 7.68
CA ARG A 494 -21.17 7.64 8.52
C ARG A 494 -21.77 8.88 7.90
N ASN A 495 -23.09 8.88 7.69
CA ASN A 495 -23.80 10.04 7.18
C ASN A 495 -23.61 11.22 8.14
N GLY A 496 -22.95 12.26 7.65
CA GLY A 496 -22.92 13.58 8.25
C GLY A 496 -22.39 13.65 9.69
N PHE A 497 -21.18 14.11 9.88
CA PHE A 497 -20.79 14.73 11.15
C PHE A 497 -21.52 16.07 11.30
N THR A 498 -22.78 16.04 11.69
CA THR A 498 -23.38 17.18 12.38
C THR A 498 -23.09 16.99 13.87
N ARG A 499 -22.38 17.94 14.47
CA ARG A 499 -22.03 18.01 15.91
C ARG A 499 -23.23 17.92 16.87
N ALA A 500 -24.46 17.78 16.36
CA ALA A 500 -25.70 17.80 17.13
C ALA A 500 -26.17 16.41 17.65
N ASN A 501 -25.59 15.29 17.23
CA ASN A 501 -26.10 13.96 17.57
C ASN A 501 -25.23 13.11 18.48
N THR A 502 -24.33 13.72 19.26
CA THR A 502 -23.43 12.97 20.16
C THR A 502 -24.13 12.49 21.46
N GLN A 503 -25.39 12.86 21.70
CA GLN A 503 -26.10 12.49 22.93
C GLN A 503 -27.12 11.37 22.81
N GLN A 504 -27.37 10.79 21.61
CA GLN A 504 -28.39 9.74 21.45
C GLN A 504 -27.86 8.37 20.98
N GLN A 505 -26.58 8.10 20.98
CA GLN A 505 -26.03 6.79 20.54
C GLN A 505 -25.36 5.99 21.69
N GLN A 506 -25.98 5.93 22.85
CA GLN A 506 -25.64 4.94 23.89
C GLN A 506 -26.56 3.70 23.86
N GLN A 507 -27.23 3.42 22.77
CA GLN A 507 -27.88 2.10 22.56
C GLN A 507 -27.13 1.36 21.46
N GLN A 508 -26.26 0.46 21.86
CA GLN A 508 -25.60 -0.52 20.98
C GLN A 508 -26.64 -1.47 20.38
N PRO A 509 -26.68 -1.69 19.06
CA PRO A 509 -27.24 -2.91 18.53
C PRO A 509 -26.21 -4.03 18.71
N GLN A 510 -26.64 -5.10 19.33
CA GLN A 510 -25.91 -6.37 19.44
C GLN A 510 -25.47 -6.81 18.04
N ILE A 511 -24.17 -7.05 17.89
CA ILE A 511 -23.61 -7.75 16.72
C ILE A 511 -23.99 -9.22 16.89
N ASN A 512 -25.05 -9.64 16.20
CA ASN A 512 -25.30 -11.05 15.99
C ASN A 512 -24.27 -11.57 15.00
N GLU A 513 -23.45 -12.50 15.47
CA GLU A 513 -22.62 -13.38 14.67
C GLU A 513 -23.50 -14.12 13.66
N MET A 514 -23.41 -13.74 12.40
CA MET A 514 -23.91 -14.62 11.33
C MET A 514 -22.78 -15.57 10.90
N HIS A 515 -22.76 -16.69 11.53
CA HIS A 515 -22.15 -17.91 11.01
C HIS A 515 -22.86 -18.33 9.71
N GLY A 516 -22.05 -18.77 8.77
CA GLY A 516 -22.34 -19.20 7.42
C GLY A 516 -23.74 -19.80 7.20
N ARG A 517 -24.47 -19.20 6.29
CA ARG A 517 -25.52 -19.88 5.56
C ARG A 517 -25.11 -19.97 4.09
N ASN A 518 -25.10 -21.21 3.62
CA ASN A 518 -25.07 -21.54 2.21
C ASN A 518 -26.05 -20.66 1.45
N VAL A 519 -25.57 -19.90 0.51
CA VAL A 519 -26.41 -19.17 -0.44
C VAL A 519 -26.88 -20.20 -1.46
N ASN A 520 -28.17 -20.48 -1.46
CA ASN A 520 -28.83 -21.30 -2.45
C ASN A 520 -28.73 -20.65 -3.84
N GLU A 521 -28.73 -21.49 -4.85
CA GLU A 521 -28.66 -21.24 -6.30
C GLU A 521 -29.83 -20.37 -6.87
N GLY A 522 -30.25 -19.30 -6.19
CA GLY A 522 -31.38 -18.48 -6.58
C GLY A 522 -31.07 -17.08 -7.09
N ASP A 523 -29.87 -16.54 -6.90
CA ASP A 523 -29.57 -15.12 -7.21
C ASP A 523 -28.95 -14.88 -8.60
N ASP A 524 -28.84 -15.90 -9.45
CA ASP A 524 -28.44 -15.76 -10.87
C ASP A 524 -29.49 -15.07 -11.76
N ALA A 525 -30.71 -14.83 -11.24
CA ALA A 525 -31.83 -14.27 -12.03
C ALA A 525 -31.71 -12.76 -12.28
N ALA A 526 -30.99 -12.01 -11.41
CA ALA A 526 -30.92 -10.54 -11.54
C ALA A 526 -30.06 -10.05 -12.72
N PHE A 527 -29.24 -10.93 -13.31
CA PHE A 527 -28.41 -10.59 -14.46
C PHE A 527 -28.95 -11.09 -15.81
N ARG A 528 -29.99 -11.93 -15.82
CA ARG A 528 -30.53 -12.53 -17.05
C ARG A 528 -31.51 -11.64 -17.79
N ASP A 529 -32.11 -10.64 -17.12
CA ASP A 529 -33.20 -9.84 -17.70
C ASP A 529 -32.77 -8.44 -18.20
N LEU A 530 -31.47 -8.20 -18.39
CA LEU A 530 -31.04 -6.98 -19.06
C LEU A 530 -31.20 -7.11 -20.59
N PRO A 531 -31.96 -6.22 -21.25
CA PRO A 531 -32.13 -6.29 -22.70
C PRO A 531 -30.78 -6.17 -23.41
N GLY A 532 -30.39 -7.23 -24.13
CA GLY A 532 -29.16 -7.27 -24.90
C GLY A 532 -28.10 -8.29 -24.46
N CYS A 533 -28.32 -9.03 -23.36
CA CYS A 533 -27.37 -10.03 -22.85
C CYS A 533 -27.65 -11.48 -23.31
N SER A 534 -28.40 -11.70 -24.38
CA SER A 534 -28.84 -13.04 -24.82
C SER A 534 -27.77 -13.95 -25.44
N HIS A 535 -26.48 -13.59 -25.42
CA HIS A 535 -25.38 -14.37 -26.00
C HIS A 535 -24.21 -14.69 -25.07
N TRP A 536 -24.40 -14.66 -23.77
CA TRP A 536 -23.38 -15.15 -22.84
C TRP A 536 -23.77 -16.52 -22.28
N GLN A 537 -23.26 -17.59 -22.91
CA GLN A 537 -23.20 -18.89 -22.27
C GLN A 537 -21.86 -19.00 -21.49
N PRO A 538 -21.89 -19.40 -20.22
CA PRO A 538 -20.66 -19.64 -19.48
C PRO A 538 -19.96 -20.89 -20.05
N THR A 539 -18.83 -20.71 -20.69
CA THR A 539 -17.93 -21.84 -20.96
C THR A 539 -17.36 -22.31 -19.62
N HIS A 540 -17.64 -23.57 -19.33
CA HIS A 540 -17.15 -24.28 -18.15
C HIS A 540 -15.63 -24.19 -18.03
N TYR A 541 -15.15 -23.38 -17.06
CA TYR A 541 -13.84 -23.58 -16.45
C TYR A 541 -14.05 -24.13 -15.06
N ARG A 542 -14.04 -25.47 -14.96
CA ARG A 542 -13.99 -26.21 -13.71
C ARG A 542 -12.64 -25.98 -13.03
N ASN A 543 -12.72 -25.48 -11.81
CA ASN A 543 -11.86 -25.69 -10.63
C ASN A 543 -10.51 -26.38 -10.84
N ARG A 544 -9.43 -25.62 -10.67
CA ARG A 544 -8.20 -26.12 -10.04
C ARG A 544 -7.70 -25.06 -9.08
N TYR A 545 -8.27 -24.99 -7.89
CA TYR A 545 -7.66 -24.44 -6.66
C TYR A 545 -8.63 -24.67 -5.50
N ASN A 546 -8.77 -25.93 -5.12
CA ASN A 546 -9.10 -26.32 -3.76
C ASN A 546 -8.28 -27.58 -3.48
N ASN A 547 -7.25 -27.39 -2.69
CA ASN A 547 -6.72 -28.29 -1.68
C ASN A 547 -5.36 -27.73 -1.26
N ASN A 548 -5.36 -27.11 -0.07
CA ASN A 548 -4.45 -27.47 0.99
C ASN A 548 -4.79 -26.63 2.23
N GLN A 549 -5.08 -27.40 3.24
CA GLN A 549 -5.26 -27.03 4.64
C GLN A 549 -4.10 -26.21 5.19
#